data_00dade0116f81574d18c6cafc7e67cac
#
_entry.id   00dade0116f81574d18c6cafc7e67cac
#
_cell.length_a   1.000
_cell.length_b   1.000
_cell.length_c   1.000
_cell.angle_alpha   90.00
_cell.angle_beta   90.00
_cell.angle_gamma   90.00
#
_symmetry.space_group_name_H-M   'P 1'
#
loop_
_entity.id
_entity.type
_entity.pdbx_description
1 polymer ?
#
loop_
_entity_poly.entity_id
_entity_poly.type
_entity_poly.pdbx_seq_one_letter_code
_entity_poly.pdbx_strand_id
1 'polypeptide(L)'
;MNEAVTDTLRQALAGRTDVRLAILFGSTARGTDRADSDVDVAVLARGVDPLALASDLTRALRREVQIVDLDAVGFPMLQAIVRDGVVVAENEKGCAARWRSRALVDLENDRPWFERMRDAYLDHLAADRRA
;
A
#
# COMPACT_ATOMS: atom_id res chain seq x y z
N MET A 1 -12.06 -3.15 9.79
CA MET A 1 -11.72 -3.63 8.43
C MET A 1 -13.00 -3.88 7.64
N ASN A 2 -13.03 -3.52 6.37
CA ASN A 2 -14.20 -3.73 5.52
C ASN A 2 -14.12 -5.13 4.89
N GLU A 3 -14.86 -6.09 5.44
CA GLU A 3 -14.81 -7.48 5.01
C GLU A 3 -15.34 -7.68 3.58
N ALA A 4 -16.36 -6.92 3.16
CA ALA A 4 -16.90 -7.03 1.82
C ALA A 4 -15.86 -6.62 0.76
N VAL A 5 -15.10 -5.55 1.00
CA VAL A 5 -14.01 -5.12 0.11
C VAL A 5 -12.91 -6.17 0.09
N THR A 6 -12.52 -6.67 1.26
CA THR A 6 -11.47 -7.68 1.39
C THR A 6 -11.83 -8.95 0.62
N ASP A 7 -13.06 -9.45 0.79
CA ASP A 7 -13.51 -10.67 0.12
C ASP A 7 -13.58 -10.49 -1.41
N THR A 8 -14.07 -9.35 -1.88
CA THR A 8 -14.15 -9.05 -3.31
C THR A 8 -12.75 -8.97 -3.92
N LEU A 9 -11.79 -8.34 -3.23
CA LEU A 9 -10.41 -8.28 -3.68
C LEU A 9 -9.78 -9.67 -3.74
N ARG A 10 -9.99 -10.49 -2.72
CA ARG A 10 -9.50 -11.87 -2.72
C ARG A 10 -10.00 -12.67 -3.92
N GLN A 11 -11.29 -12.57 -4.20
CA GLN A 11 -11.89 -13.26 -5.33
C GLN A 11 -11.35 -12.75 -6.67
N ALA A 12 -11.25 -11.44 -6.83
CA ALA A 12 -10.78 -10.82 -8.07
C ALA A 12 -9.30 -11.13 -8.35
N LEU A 13 -8.48 -11.30 -7.32
CA LEU A 13 -7.04 -11.52 -7.44
C LEU A 13 -6.64 -12.99 -7.34
N ALA A 14 -7.55 -13.87 -6.94
CA ALA A 14 -7.26 -15.29 -6.78
C ALA A 14 -6.79 -15.90 -8.12
N GLY A 15 -5.66 -16.61 -8.09
CA GLY A 15 -5.12 -17.26 -9.28
C GLY A 15 -4.49 -16.36 -10.33
N ARG A 16 -4.43 -15.06 -10.13
CA ARG A 16 -3.75 -14.14 -11.06
C ARG A 16 -2.23 -14.29 -10.91
N THR A 17 -1.61 -14.97 -11.84
CA THR A 17 -0.15 -15.22 -11.80
C THR A 17 0.67 -13.96 -12.05
N ASP A 18 0.06 -12.93 -12.64
CA ASP A 18 0.68 -11.62 -12.85
C ASP A 18 0.78 -10.77 -11.58
N VAL A 19 -0.02 -11.10 -10.54
CA VAL A 19 0.02 -10.44 -9.25
C VAL A 19 0.54 -11.43 -8.20
N ARG A 20 1.77 -11.22 -7.73
CA ARG A 20 2.42 -12.11 -6.76
C ARG A 20 1.89 -11.88 -5.35
N LEU A 21 1.69 -10.63 -5.00
CA LEU A 21 1.26 -10.19 -3.68
C LEU A 21 0.37 -8.96 -3.83
N ALA A 22 -0.71 -8.89 -3.07
CA ALA A 22 -1.54 -7.69 -2.98
C ALA A 22 -1.93 -7.44 -1.52
N ILE A 23 -1.79 -6.19 -1.09
CA ILE A 23 -2.03 -5.76 0.28
C ILE A 23 -3.00 -4.59 0.26
N LEU A 24 -4.15 -4.76 0.91
CA LEU A 24 -5.08 -3.66 1.15
C LEU A 24 -4.54 -2.80 2.29
N PHE A 25 -4.52 -1.49 2.11
CA PHE A 25 -4.07 -0.57 3.16
C PHE A 25 -4.92 0.70 3.15
N GLY A 26 -4.55 1.68 3.96
CA GLY A 26 -5.28 2.94 4.06
C GLY A 26 -6.57 2.83 4.88
N SER A 27 -7.51 3.74 4.65
CA SER A 27 -8.73 3.84 5.46
C SER A 27 -9.60 2.59 5.41
N THR A 28 -9.65 1.91 4.27
CA THR A 28 -10.44 0.69 4.12
C THR A 28 -9.90 -0.44 5.00
N ALA A 29 -8.56 -0.58 5.07
CA ALA A 29 -7.93 -1.58 5.93
C ALA A 29 -8.16 -1.27 7.42
N ARG A 30 -8.14 0.02 7.79
CA ARG A 30 -8.39 0.45 9.16
C ARG A 30 -9.87 0.41 9.56
N GLY A 31 -10.79 0.27 8.61
CA GLY A 31 -12.22 0.31 8.86
C GLY A 31 -12.77 1.71 9.09
N THR A 32 -12.06 2.75 8.66
CA THR A 32 -12.45 4.16 8.79
C THR A 32 -12.90 4.78 7.49
N ASP A 33 -13.02 3.97 6.45
CA ASP A 33 -13.41 4.42 5.12
C ASP A 33 -14.88 4.80 5.03
N ARG A 34 -15.19 5.66 4.05
CA ARG A 34 -16.55 5.97 3.63
C ARG A 34 -16.87 5.21 2.34
N ALA A 35 -18.15 5.16 1.98
CA ALA A 35 -18.57 4.48 0.75
C ALA A 35 -17.92 5.06 -0.52
N ASP A 36 -17.57 6.35 -0.51
CA ASP A 36 -16.94 7.05 -1.61
C ASP A 36 -15.41 7.17 -1.47
N SER A 37 -14.82 6.61 -0.41
CA SER A 37 -13.36 6.60 -0.23
C SER A 37 -12.69 5.72 -1.27
N ASP A 38 -11.50 6.13 -1.73
CA ASP A 38 -10.67 5.30 -2.59
C ASP A 38 -10.18 4.08 -1.82
N VAL A 39 -10.02 2.98 -2.54
CA VAL A 39 -9.49 1.73 -2.00
C VAL A 39 -8.03 1.63 -2.43
N ASP A 40 -7.12 1.56 -1.46
CA ASP A 40 -5.67 1.53 -1.72
C ASP A 40 -5.15 0.11 -1.67
N VAL A 41 -4.59 -0.36 -2.78
CA VAL A 41 -4.01 -1.70 -2.90
C VAL A 41 -2.56 -1.61 -3.36
N ALA A 42 -1.67 -2.16 -2.57
CA ALA A 42 -0.25 -2.24 -2.90
C ALA A 42 0.07 -3.62 -3.46
N VAL A 43 0.82 -3.68 -4.56
CA VAL A 43 1.05 -4.93 -5.26
C VAL A 43 2.52 -5.16 -5.60
N LEU A 44 2.91 -6.44 -5.61
CA LEU A 44 4.07 -6.94 -6.35
C LEU A 44 3.53 -7.63 -7.58
N ALA A 45 3.78 -7.07 -8.76
CA ALA A 45 3.22 -7.57 -10.01
C ALA A 45 4.31 -7.72 -11.07
N ARG A 46 4.07 -8.59 -12.05
CA ARG A 46 4.99 -8.83 -13.17
C ARG A 46 4.28 -8.50 -14.49
N GLY A 47 4.79 -7.47 -15.18
CA GLY A 47 4.29 -7.13 -16.51
C GLY A 47 2.85 -6.67 -16.53
N VAL A 48 2.32 -6.18 -15.43
CA VAL A 48 0.94 -5.67 -15.33
C VAL A 48 0.96 -4.17 -15.52
N ASP A 49 0.08 -3.67 -16.38
CA ASP A 49 -0.22 -2.25 -16.44
C ASP A 49 -1.01 -1.86 -15.18
N PRO A 50 -0.47 -0.98 -14.32
CA PRO A 50 -1.16 -0.57 -13.10
C PRO A 50 -2.54 0.04 -13.36
N LEU A 51 -2.70 0.77 -14.45
CA LEU A 51 -4.00 1.37 -14.80
C LEU A 51 -5.02 0.30 -15.20
N ALA A 52 -4.59 -0.74 -15.94
CA ALA A 52 -5.47 -1.85 -16.30
C ALA A 52 -5.89 -2.64 -15.07
N LEU A 53 -4.96 -2.92 -14.15
CA LEU A 53 -5.27 -3.60 -12.89
C LEU A 53 -6.23 -2.77 -12.05
N ALA A 54 -5.97 -1.47 -11.90
CA ALA A 54 -6.85 -0.56 -11.18
C ALA A 54 -8.27 -0.56 -11.76
N SER A 55 -8.39 -0.56 -13.09
CA SER A 55 -9.69 -0.62 -13.77
C SER A 55 -10.43 -1.93 -13.49
N ASP A 56 -9.72 -3.06 -13.52
CA ASP A 56 -10.31 -4.36 -13.23
C ASP A 56 -10.85 -4.43 -11.80
N LEU A 57 -10.08 -3.95 -10.84
CA LEU A 57 -10.49 -3.97 -9.44
C LEU A 57 -11.59 -2.94 -9.15
N THR A 58 -11.55 -1.78 -9.80
CA THR A 58 -12.60 -0.76 -9.70
C THR A 58 -13.94 -1.33 -10.17
N ARG A 59 -13.94 -2.06 -11.28
CA ARG A 59 -15.17 -2.72 -11.76
C ARG A 59 -15.68 -3.77 -10.79
N ALA A 60 -14.78 -4.55 -10.21
CA ALA A 60 -15.15 -5.60 -9.25
C ALA A 60 -15.73 -5.02 -7.97
N LEU A 61 -15.14 -3.94 -7.45
CA LEU A 61 -15.54 -3.32 -6.19
C LEU A 61 -16.64 -2.27 -6.34
N ARG A 62 -16.81 -1.71 -7.54
CA ARG A 62 -17.64 -0.52 -7.79
C ARG A 62 -17.23 0.67 -6.94
N ARG A 63 -15.95 0.75 -6.65
CA ARG A 63 -15.29 1.86 -5.95
C ARG A 63 -13.96 2.09 -6.62
N GLU A 64 -13.48 3.33 -6.62
CA GLU A 64 -12.20 3.65 -7.22
C GLU A 64 -11.06 2.97 -6.47
N VAL A 65 -10.22 2.25 -7.19
CA VAL A 65 -9.06 1.54 -6.65
C VAL A 65 -7.79 2.22 -7.13
N GLN A 66 -6.90 2.55 -6.20
CA GLN A 66 -5.56 3.06 -6.50
C GLN A 66 -4.56 1.93 -6.27
N ILE A 67 -3.70 1.73 -7.27
CA ILE A 67 -2.66 0.71 -7.23
C ILE A 67 -1.33 1.38 -6.92
N VAL A 68 -0.62 0.81 -5.96
CA VAL A 68 0.72 1.25 -5.55
C VAL A 68 1.68 0.09 -5.75
N ASP A 69 2.85 0.38 -6.32
CA ASP A 69 3.91 -0.60 -6.53
C ASP A 69 4.73 -0.76 -5.24
N LEU A 70 4.72 -1.94 -4.66
CA LEU A 70 5.48 -2.23 -3.43
C LEU A 70 6.99 -2.10 -3.60
N ASP A 71 7.49 -2.20 -4.83
CA ASP A 71 8.92 -2.02 -5.11
C ASP A 71 9.33 -0.54 -5.22
N ALA A 72 8.36 0.37 -5.26
CA ALA A 72 8.62 1.79 -5.49
C ALA A 72 8.06 2.72 -4.40
N VAL A 73 7.53 2.17 -3.30
CA VAL A 73 6.96 3.01 -2.22
C VAL A 73 8.04 3.70 -1.41
N GLY A 74 7.77 4.95 -1.02
CA GLY A 74 8.62 5.70 -0.09
C GLY A 74 8.35 5.36 1.37
N PHE A 75 9.18 5.90 2.27
CA PHE A 75 9.16 5.56 3.70
C PHE A 75 7.80 5.74 4.37
N PRO A 76 7.10 6.89 4.26
CA PRO A 76 5.84 7.07 5.00
C PRO A 76 4.76 6.06 4.57
N MET A 77 4.64 5.82 3.27
CA MET A 77 3.65 4.88 2.75
C MET A 77 4.01 3.44 3.10
N LEU A 78 5.29 3.07 3.03
CA LEU A 78 5.77 1.74 3.42
C LEU A 78 5.45 1.48 4.90
N GLN A 79 5.68 2.45 5.78
CA GLN A 79 5.35 2.36 7.19
C GLN A 79 3.85 2.11 7.40
N ALA A 80 3.00 2.84 6.68
CA ALA A 80 1.54 2.66 6.76
C ALA A 80 1.11 1.26 6.28
N ILE A 81 1.70 0.77 5.20
CA ILE A 81 1.38 -0.56 4.66
C ILE A 81 1.79 -1.65 5.65
N VAL A 82 2.97 -1.55 6.24
CA VAL A 82 3.43 -2.54 7.23
C VAL A 82 2.55 -2.52 8.49
N ARG A 83 2.15 -1.33 8.94
CA ARG A 83 1.35 -1.18 10.15
C ARG A 83 -0.10 -1.66 9.97
N ASP A 84 -0.76 -1.23 8.90
CA ASP A 84 -2.20 -1.41 8.73
C ASP A 84 -2.58 -2.41 7.63
N GLY A 85 -1.63 -2.86 6.83
CA GLY A 85 -1.90 -3.65 5.64
C GLY A 85 -2.50 -5.02 5.93
N VAL A 86 -3.42 -5.43 5.07
CA VAL A 86 -4.05 -6.74 5.10
C VAL A 86 -3.76 -7.45 3.78
N VAL A 87 -3.12 -8.61 3.83
CA VAL A 87 -2.82 -9.39 2.62
C VAL A 87 -4.13 -9.92 2.04
N VAL A 88 -4.44 -9.52 0.82
CA VAL A 88 -5.65 -9.96 0.10
C VAL A 88 -5.32 -10.97 -1.00
N ALA A 89 -4.07 -11.09 -1.40
CA ALA A 89 -3.63 -12.13 -2.34
C ALA A 89 -2.16 -12.44 -2.11
N GLU A 90 -1.84 -13.73 -2.05
CA GLU A 90 -0.48 -14.25 -2.06
C GLU A 90 -0.44 -15.39 -3.09
N ASN A 91 -0.14 -15.04 -4.34
CA ASN A 91 -0.16 -16.00 -5.46
C ASN A 91 1.21 -16.63 -5.71
N GLU A 92 2.23 -16.20 -4.99
CA GLU A 92 3.54 -16.84 -4.94
C GLU A 92 3.82 -17.17 -3.46
N LYS A 93 3.92 -18.48 -3.16
CA LYS A 93 4.05 -18.96 -1.79
C LYS A 93 5.24 -18.33 -1.06
N GLY A 94 4.98 -17.79 0.12
CA GLY A 94 5.99 -17.19 0.96
C GLY A 94 6.37 -15.75 0.61
N CYS A 95 5.82 -15.18 -0.45
CA CYS A 95 6.23 -13.83 -0.87
C CYS A 95 5.81 -12.74 0.13
N ALA A 96 4.69 -12.92 0.82
CA ALA A 96 4.26 -11.96 1.85
C ALA A 96 5.26 -11.87 3.00
N ALA A 97 5.72 -13.02 3.50
CA ALA A 97 6.69 -13.06 4.59
C ALA A 97 8.06 -12.48 4.15
N ARG A 98 8.52 -12.83 2.94
CA ARG A 98 9.77 -12.29 2.40
C ARG A 98 9.70 -10.76 2.22
N TRP A 99 8.60 -10.28 1.66
CA TRP A 99 8.39 -8.85 1.49
C TRP A 99 8.38 -8.13 2.83
N ARG A 100 7.64 -8.66 3.80
CA ARG A 100 7.52 -8.04 5.13
C ARG A 100 8.87 -7.96 5.83
N SER A 101 9.65 -9.04 5.80
CA SER A 101 10.98 -9.05 6.42
C SER A 101 11.88 -7.98 5.80
N ARG A 102 11.89 -7.86 4.49
CA ARG A 102 12.67 -6.85 3.79
C ARG A 102 12.17 -5.44 4.09
N ALA A 103 10.85 -5.25 4.13
CA ALA A 103 10.25 -3.96 4.44
C ALA A 103 10.64 -3.49 5.84
N LEU A 104 10.64 -4.38 6.83
CA LEU A 104 11.05 -4.05 8.19
C LEU A 104 12.51 -3.62 8.26
N VAL A 105 13.40 -4.28 7.51
CA VAL A 105 14.82 -3.90 7.43
C VAL A 105 14.95 -2.53 6.76
N ASP A 106 14.25 -2.30 5.68
CA ASP A 106 14.28 -1.01 4.97
C ASP A 106 13.80 0.13 5.86
N LEU A 107 12.72 -0.08 6.61
CA LEU A 107 12.21 0.91 7.55
C LEU A 107 13.22 1.23 8.66
N GLU A 108 13.88 0.21 9.19
CA GLU A 108 14.90 0.38 10.24
C GLU A 108 16.09 1.19 9.71
N ASN A 109 16.54 0.91 8.50
CA ASN A 109 17.69 1.58 7.90
C ASN A 109 17.38 3.02 7.46
N ASP A 110 16.18 3.27 6.95
CA ASP A 110 15.81 4.56 6.35
C ASP A 110 15.22 5.55 7.36
N ARG A 111 14.72 5.05 8.50
CA ARG A 111 14.06 5.89 9.51
C ARG A 111 14.92 7.05 10.00
N PRO A 112 16.18 6.85 10.40
CA PRO A 112 16.99 7.96 10.91
C PRO A 112 17.19 9.07 9.87
N TRP A 113 17.42 8.68 8.61
CA TRP A 113 17.55 9.65 7.53
C TRP A 113 16.26 10.41 7.29
N PHE A 114 15.13 9.70 7.24
CA PHE A 114 13.82 10.30 7.01
C PHE A 114 13.47 11.28 8.13
N GLU A 115 13.70 10.92 9.38
CA GLU A 115 13.42 11.78 10.53
C GLU A 115 14.27 13.06 10.49
N ARG A 116 15.57 12.95 10.13
CA ARG A 116 16.45 14.12 9.97
C ARG A 116 15.95 15.06 8.86
N MET A 117 15.54 14.51 7.74
CA MET A 117 15.05 15.32 6.62
C MET A 117 13.73 16.01 6.98
N ARG A 118 12.84 15.29 7.65
CA ARG A 118 11.58 15.86 8.12
C ARG A 118 11.82 17.02 9.10
N ASP A 119 12.70 16.82 10.09
CA ASP A 119 12.99 17.82 11.10
C ASP A 119 13.64 19.06 10.48
N ALA A 120 14.57 18.89 9.55
CA ALA A 120 15.18 19.98 8.82
C ALA A 120 14.16 20.80 8.01
N TYR A 121 13.21 20.10 7.38
CA TYR A 121 12.15 20.76 6.62
C TYR A 121 11.22 21.58 7.53
N LEU A 122 10.83 20.99 8.67
CA LEU A 122 9.98 21.70 9.66
C LEU A 122 10.71 22.90 10.24
N ASP A 123 12.00 22.80 10.53
CA ASP A 123 12.79 23.93 11.01
C ASP A 123 12.88 25.04 9.97
N HIS A 124 13.02 24.69 8.70
CA HIS A 124 13.03 25.65 7.60
C HIS A 124 11.70 26.40 7.50
N LEU A 125 10.57 25.70 7.59
CA LEU A 125 9.25 26.33 7.59
C LEU A 125 9.06 27.24 8.78
N ALA A 126 9.51 26.86 9.97
CA ALA A 126 9.43 27.69 11.17
C ALA A 126 10.25 28.96 11.03
N ALA A 127 11.44 28.89 10.43
CA ALA A 127 12.28 30.05 10.17
C ALA A 127 11.61 31.04 9.20
N ASP A 128 10.99 30.53 8.13
CA ASP A 128 10.27 31.36 7.17
C ASP A 128 9.10 32.13 7.81
N ARG A 129 8.41 31.49 8.75
CA ARG A 129 7.29 32.15 9.47
C ARG A 129 7.75 33.26 10.40
N ARG A 130 9.00 33.22 10.84
CA ARG A 130 9.58 34.25 11.76
C ARG A 130 10.19 35.43 11.01
N ALA A 131 10.45 35.28 9.74
CA ALA A 131 11.11 36.29 8.91
C ALA A 131 10.20 37.47 8.57
#